data_cbfd5f5919061b26a8cbbddc140e61d3
#
_entry.id   cbfd5f5919061b26a8cbbddc140e61d3
#
_cell.length_a   1.000
_cell.length_b   1.000
_cell.length_c   1.000
_cell.angle_alpha   90.00
_cell.angle_beta   90.00
_cell.angle_gamma   90.00
#
_symmetry.space_group_name_H-M   'P 1'
#
loop_
_entity.id
_entity.type
_entity.pdbx_description
1 polymer ?
#
loop_
_entity_poly.entity_id
_entity_poly.type
_entity_poly.pdbx_seq_one_letter_code
_entity_poly.pdbx_strand_id
1 'polypeptide(L)'
;MKNETALGHVLTLMTIIIWGTTFVSTKVLLEAFTPIEILFFRFTLGYLSLWAIYPRKGTYGTLRQELLFAAAGLCGVTLYFLLENIALTYTFASNVGVIISIAPFFTAFLANWLLDGEPLRKRFFVGFAAALTGIILIGLNGNFVLKLNPVGDILATLAAVVWAIYSSLTKRISAYGYPTILTT
;
A
#
# COMPACT_ATOMS: atom_id res chain seq x y z
N MET A 1 -19.63 -7.65 -19.86
CA MET A 1 -18.57 -6.62 -20.04
C MET A 1 -18.89 -5.25 -19.41
N LYS A 2 -19.94 -4.50 -19.83
CA LYS A 2 -20.21 -3.17 -19.22
C LYS A 2 -20.50 -3.21 -17.72
N ASN A 3 -21.23 -4.20 -17.23
CA ASN A 3 -21.55 -4.35 -15.80
C ASN A 3 -20.33 -4.74 -14.96
N GLU A 4 -19.42 -5.53 -15.49
CA GLU A 4 -18.17 -5.93 -14.78
C GLU A 4 -17.22 -4.76 -14.64
N THR A 5 -17.11 -3.91 -15.66
CA THR A 5 -16.30 -2.68 -15.59
C THR A 5 -16.88 -1.69 -14.58
N ALA A 6 -18.20 -1.51 -14.55
CA ALA A 6 -18.87 -0.64 -13.57
C ALA A 6 -18.69 -1.16 -12.14
N LEU A 7 -18.84 -2.48 -11.93
CA LEU A 7 -18.58 -3.10 -10.64
C LEU A 7 -17.13 -2.91 -10.19
N GLY A 8 -16.17 -3.09 -11.10
CA GLY A 8 -14.75 -2.84 -10.84
C GLY A 8 -14.48 -1.42 -10.37
N HIS A 9 -15.08 -0.41 -11.02
CA HIS A 9 -14.93 0.99 -10.59
C HIS A 9 -15.54 1.25 -9.21
N VAL A 10 -16.72 0.69 -8.92
CA VAL A 10 -17.36 0.82 -7.59
C VAL A 10 -16.49 0.18 -6.50
N LEU A 11 -16.01 -1.04 -6.72
CA LEU A 11 -15.13 -1.72 -5.76
C LEU A 11 -13.82 -0.97 -5.53
N THR A 12 -13.23 -0.42 -6.59
CA THR A 12 -12.03 0.42 -6.48
C THR A 12 -12.30 1.67 -5.66
N LEU A 13 -13.41 2.36 -5.90
CA LEU A 13 -13.78 3.54 -5.14
C LEU A 13 -13.99 3.22 -3.66
N MET A 14 -14.69 2.13 -3.35
CA MET A 14 -14.88 1.67 -1.96
C MET A 14 -13.53 1.36 -1.29
N THR A 15 -12.62 0.70 -1.99
CA THR A 15 -11.27 0.40 -1.49
C THR A 15 -10.50 1.69 -1.16
N ILE A 16 -10.55 2.69 -2.05
CA ILE A 16 -9.89 3.98 -1.82
C ILE A 16 -10.46 4.70 -0.59
N ILE A 17 -11.79 4.69 -0.42
CA ILE A 17 -12.44 5.29 0.76
C ILE A 17 -11.98 4.57 2.03
N ILE A 18 -11.99 3.23 2.04
CA ILE A 18 -11.53 2.43 3.19
C ILE A 18 -10.07 2.77 3.50
N TRP A 19 -9.19 2.77 2.52
CA TRP A 19 -7.77 3.09 2.71
C TRP A 19 -7.55 4.52 3.21
N GLY A 20 -8.34 5.50 2.72
CA GLY A 20 -8.26 6.87 3.19
C GLY A 20 -8.58 7.03 4.68
N THR A 21 -9.44 6.17 5.23
CA THR A 21 -9.76 6.18 6.67
C THR A 21 -8.73 5.45 7.52
N THR A 22 -7.92 4.55 6.97
CA THR A 22 -6.99 3.72 7.76
C THR A 22 -5.90 4.52 8.45
N PHE A 23 -5.37 5.58 7.83
CA PHE A 23 -4.35 6.43 8.44
C PHE A 23 -4.87 7.11 9.72
N VAL A 24 -6.09 7.65 9.66
CA VAL A 24 -6.73 8.29 10.81
C VAL A 24 -7.05 7.26 11.89
N SER A 25 -7.64 6.14 11.52
CA SER A 25 -7.96 5.04 12.45
C SER A 25 -6.72 4.50 13.13
N THR A 26 -5.63 4.30 12.38
CA THR A 26 -4.35 3.86 12.96
C THR A 26 -3.78 4.91 13.92
N LYS A 27 -3.89 6.21 13.59
CA LYS A 27 -3.43 7.28 14.49
C LYS A 27 -4.17 7.27 15.82
N VAL A 28 -5.49 7.03 15.81
CA VAL A 28 -6.30 6.89 17.02
C VAL A 28 -5.89 5.62 17.81
N LEU A 29 -5.70 4.50 17.13
CA LEU A 29 -5.28 3.26 17.79
C LEU A 29 -3.90 3.38 18.44
N LEU A 30 -3.00 4.20 17.92
CA LEU A 30 -1.68 4.45 18.48
C LEU A 30 -1.71 5.20 19.82
N GLU A 31 -2.86 5.72 20.24
CA GLU A 31 -3.05 6.27 21.59
C GLU A 31 -3.10 5.17 22.67
N ALA A 32 -3.52 3.94 22.29
CA ALA A 32 -3.71 2.82 23.21
C ALA A 32 -2.82 1.61 22.91
N PHE A 33 -2.35 1.46 21.68
CA PHE A 33 -1.58 0.30 21.21
C PHE A 33 -0.26 0.73 20.59
N THR A 34 0.75 -0.14 20.67
CA THR A 34 2.02 0.04 19.97
C THR A 34 1.87 -0.27 18.47
N PRO A 35 2.76 0.26 17.61
CA PRO A 35 2.77 -0.06 16.18
C PRO A 35 2.76 -1.55 15.85
N ILE A 36 3.47 -2.36 16.65
CA ILE A 36 3.57 -3.82 16.48
C ILE A 36 2.27 -4.51 16.87
N GLU A 37 1.62 -4.10 17.96
CA GLU A 37 0.33 -4.66 18.39
C GLU A 37 -0.76 -4.39 17.36
N ILE A 38 -0.82 -3.17 16.82
CA ILE A 38 -1.78 -2.82 15.75
C ILE A 38 -1.55 -3.73 14.53
N LEU A 39 -0.30 -3.90 14.12
CA LEU A 39 0.06 -4.78 13.01
C LEU A 39 -0.38 -6.21 13.30
N PHE A 40 -0.05 -6.75 14.47
CA PHE A 40 -0.41 -8.11 14.86
C PHE A 40 -1.92 -8.34 14.84
N PHE A 41 -2.69 -7.49 15.51
CA PHE A 41 -4.15 -7.64 15.56
C PHE A 41 -4.79 -7.49 14.17
N ARG A 42 -4.38 -6.49 13.38
CA ARG A 42 -4.91 -6.25 12.04
C ARG A 42 -4.74 -7.47 11.15
N PHE A 43 -3.55 -8.02 11.07
CA PHE A 43 -3.27 -9.14 10.17
C PHE A 43 -3.74 -10.48 10.70
N THR A 44 -3.75 -10.71 12.01
CA THR A 44 -4.34 -11.89 12.60
C THR A 44 -5.85 -11.95 12.34
N LEU A 45 -6.57 -10.86 12.60
CA LEU A 45 -8.00 -10.78 12.32
C LEU A 45 -8.30 -10.89 10.81
N GLY A 46 -7.50 -10.24 9.96
CA GLY A 46 -7.61 -10.35 8.51
C GLY A 46 -7.41 -11.79 8.02
N TYR A 47 -6.37 -12.46 8.50
CA TYR A 47 -6.08 -13.85 8.15
C TYR A 47 -7.21 -14.80 8.61
N LEU A 48 -7.64 -14.68 9.84
CA LEU A 48 -8.74 -15.50 10.37
C LEU A 48 -10.04 -15.27 9.61
N SER A 49 -10.35 -14.04 9.23
CA SER A 49 -11.51 -13.68 8.42
C SER A 49 -11.44 -14.30 7.03
N LEU A 50 -10.30 -14.21 6.36
CA LEU A 50 -10.09 -14.83 5.05
C LEU A 50 -10.18 -16.34 5.13
N TRP A 51 -9.59 -16.96 6.15
CA TRP A 51 -9.66 -18.40 6.36
C TRP A 51 -11.08 -18.88 6.63
N ALA A 52 -11.87 -18.11 7.39
CA ALA A 52 -13.28 -18.43 7.65
C ALA A 52 -14.15 -18.34 6.39
N ILE A 53 -13.90 -17.34 5.54
CA ILE A 53 -14.66 -17.14 4.29
C ILE A 53 -14.24 -18.15 3.21
N TYR A 54 -12.95 -18.47 3.14
CA TYR A 54 -12.39 -19.32 2.09
C TYR A 54 -11.40 -20.35 2.66
N PRO A 55 -11.91 -21.41 3.35
CA PRO A 55 -11.08 -22.40 4.03
C PRO A 55 -10.45 -23.42 3.06
N ARG A 56 -9.86 -22.96 1.97
CA ARG A 56 -9.18 -23.83 1.00
C ARG A 56 -7.68 -23.78 1.20
N LYS A 57 -7.06 -24.96 1.21
CA LYS A 57 -5.60 -25.07 1.17
C LYS A 57 -5.13 -24.73 -0.24
N GLY A 58 -4.17 -23.82 -0.33
CA GLY A 58 -3.45 -23.55 -1.58
C GLY A 58 -2.65 -24.79 -2.02
N THR A 59 -2.46 -24.95 -3.31
CA THR A 59 -1.47 -25.89 -3.85
C THR A 59 -0.08 -25.29 -3.67
N TYR A 60 0.85 -26.05 -3.10
CA TYR A 60 2.23 -25.63 -2.97
C TYR A 60 2.86 -25.45 -4.36
N GLY A 61 3.54 -24.34 -4.54
CA GLY A 61 4.28 -24.03 -5.75
C GLY A 61 5.72 -24.57 -5.71
N THR A 62 6.52 -24.13 -6.66
CA THR A 62 7.97 -24.33 -6.60
C THR A 62 8.59 -23.48 -5.50
N LEU A 63 9.76 -23.87 -4.97
CA LEU A 63 10.48 -23.09 -3.95
C LEU A 63 10.66 -21.61 -4.35
N ARG A 64 10.89 -21.36 -5.64
CA ARG A 64 11.02 -19.98 -6.15
C ARG A 64 9.71 -19.19 -6.04
N GLN A 65 8.58 -19.82 -6.28
CA GLN A 65 7.26 -19.19 -6.10
C GLN A 65 6.98 -18.91 -4.63
N GLU A 66 7.24 -19.89 -3.74
CA GLU A 66 7.06 -19.71 -2.30
C GLU A 66 7.95 -18.58 -1.74
N LEU A 67 9.18 -18.46 -2.19
CA LEU A 67 10.06 -17.34 -1.83
C LEU A 67 9.53 -15.99 -2.32
N LEU A 68 8.90 -15.95 -3.50
CA LEU A 68 8.25 -14.72 -3.99
C LEU A 68 7.03 -14.34 -3.15
N PHE A 69 6.20 -15.31 -2.75
CA PHE A 69 5.09 -15.08 -1.82
C PHE A 69 5.60 -14.58 -0.46
N ALA A 70 6.62 -15.22 0.09
CA ALA A 70 7.22 -14.80 1.36
C ALA A 70 7.80 -13.37 1.26
N ALA A 71 8.50 -13.05 0.18
CA ALA A 71 9.03 -11.70 -0.05
C ALA A 71 7.90 -10.66 -0.20
N ALA A 72 6.83 -11.00 -0.92
CA ALA A 72 5.66 -10.12 -1.06
C ALA A 72 4.97 -9.90 0.29
N GLY A 73 4.76 -10.95 1.09
CA GLY A 73 4.20 -10.85 2.43
C GLY A 73 5.08 -10.03 3.38
N LEU A 74 6.39 -10.24 3.34
CA LEU A 74 7.34 -9.44 4.13
C LEU A 74 7.28 -7.96 3.76
N CYS A 75 7.28 -7.63 2.47
CA CYS A 75 7.21 -6.24 2.02
C CYS A 75 5.83 -5.63 2.26
N GLY A 76 4.75 -6.27 1.77
CA GLY A 76 3.42 -5.66 1.75
C GLY A 76 2.70 -5.70 3.09
N VAL A 77 2.98 -6.70 3.92
CA VAL A 77 2.33 -6.88 5.23
C VAL A 77 3.22 -6.36 6.34
N THR A 78 4.44 -6.86 6.46
CA THR A 78 5.26 -6.57 7.63
C THR A 78 5.96 -5.21 7.52
N LEU A 79 6.82 -5.04 6.52
CA LEU A 79 7.66 -3.85 6.43
C LEU A 79 6.85 -2.58 6.14
N TYR A 80 5.95 -2.64 5.17
CA TYR A 80 5.14 -1.47 4.81
C TYR A 80 4.33 -0.95 6.00
N PHE A 81 3.51 -1.80 6.62
CA PHE A 81 2.65 -1.35 7.72
C PHE A 81 3.43 -1.06 9.00
N LEU A 82 4.55 -1.72 9.25
CA LEU A 82 5.41 -1.37 10.39
C LEU A 82 6.01 0.01 10.22
N LEU A 83 6.58 0.31 9.05
CA LEU A 83 7.14 1.64 8.75
C LEU A 83 6.08 2.73 8.78
N GLU A 84 4.89 2.47 8.22
CA GLU A 84 3.74 3.38 8.25
C GLU A 84 3.27 3.64 9.68
N ASN A 85 3.04 2.59 10.46
CA ASN A 85 2.58 2.72 11.84
C ASN A 85 3.59 3.48 12.71
N ILE A 86 4.90 3.20 12.55
CA ILE A 86 5.95 3.94 13.25
C ILE A 86 5.99 5.40 12.77
N ALA A 87 5.90 5.66 11.46
CA ALA A 87 5.85 7.03 10.93
C ALA A 87 4.72 7.84 11.58
N LEU A 88 3.54 7.23 11.73
CA LEU A 88 2.38 7.85 12.37
C LEU A 88 2.60 8.20 13.84
N THR A 89 3.56 7.60 14.56
CA THR A 89 3.92 8.04 15.92
C THR A 89 4.67 9.37 15.93
N TYR A 90 5.40 9.67 14.84
CA TYR A 90 6.27 10.86 14.75
C TYR A 90 5.60 12.04 14.05
N THR A 91 4.64 11.80 13.15
CA THR A 91 4.05 12.86 12.31
C THR A 91 2.53 12.72 12.20
N PHE A 92 1.89 13.68 11.50
CA PHE A 92 0.45 13.68 11.29
C PHE A 92 0.04 12.65 10.23
N ALA A 93 -1.18 12.11 10.36
CA ALA A 93 -1.78 11.21 9.36
C ALA A 93 -1.85 11.85 7.97
N SER A 94 -2.10 13.15 7.87
CA SER A 94 -2.08 13.91 6.62
C SER A 94 -0.70 13.91 5.95
N ASN A 95 0.38 14.08 6.72
CA ASN A 95 1.75 14.07 6.19
C ASN A 95 2.11 12.68 5.65
N VAL A 96 1.83 11.63 6.44
CA VAL A 96 2.05 10.25 6.01
C VAL A 96 1.26 9.95 4.74
N GLY A 97 -0.02 10.34 4.67
CA GLY A 97 -0.85 10.16 3.48
C GLY A 97 -0.29 10.86 2.24
N VAL A 98 0.18 12.12 2.38
CA VAL A 98 0.83 12.87 1.29
C VAL A 98 2.09 12.14 0.81
N ILE A 99 2.96 11.73 1.72
CA ILE A 99 4.23 11.08 1.36
C ILE A 99 3.97 9.72 0.71
N ILE A 100 3.07 8.89 1.27
CA ILE A 100 2.76 7.57 0.71
C ILE A 100 2.09 7.68 -0.67
N SER A 101 1.39 8.77 -0.96
CA SER A 101 0.83 9.01 -2.30
C SER A 101 1.88 9.14 -3.41
N ILE A 102 3.17 9.22 -3.07
CA ILE A 102 4.31 9.12 -4.01
C ILE A 102 4.57 7.66 -4.44
N ALA A 103 4.03 6.66 -3.74
CA ALA A 103 4.24 5.24 -4.04
C ALA A 103 3.97 4.84 -5.51
N PRO A 104 2.95 5.35 -6.22
CA PRO A 104 2.76 5.08 -7.64
C PRO A 104 3.95 5.49 -8.52
N PHE A 105 4.67 6.56 -8.13
CA PHE A 105 5.89 6.98 -8.84
C PHE A 105 7.00 5.93 -8.69
N PHE A 106 7.28 5.50 -7.46
CA PHE A 106 8.25 4.43 -7.22
C PHE A 106 7.84 3.12 -7.90
N THR A 107 6.54 2.79 -7.87
CA THR A 107 6.01 1.59 -8.55
C THR A 107 6.22 1.65 -10.06
N ALA A 108 5.93 2.79 -10.69
CA ALA A 108 6.13 2.96 -12.12
C ALA A 108 7.63 2.93 -12.51
N PHE A 109 8.49 3.53 -11.67
CA PHE A 109 9.93 3.51 -11.88
C PHE A 109 10.50 2.08 -11.76
N LEU A 110 10.13 1.35 -10.70
CA LEU A 110 10.53 -0.05 -10.51
C LEU A 110 9.97 -0.97 -11.60
N ALA A 111 8.71 -0.75 -12.02
CA ALA A 111 8.11 -1.53 -13.11
C ALA A 111 8.86 -1.33 -14.43
N ASN A 112 9.25 -0.09 -14.75
CA ASN A 112 10.05 0.20 -15.93
C ASN A 112 11.45 -0.44 -15.89
N TRP A 113 12.04 -0.55 -14.70
CA TRP A 113 13.38 -1.12 -14.53
C TRP A 113 13.38 -2.65 -14.40
N LEU A 114 12.38 -3.24 -13.72
CA LEU A 114 12.34 -4.67 -13.38
C LEU A 114 11.44 -5.50 -14.31
N LEU A 115 10.50 -4.86 -15.00
CA LEU A 115 9.52 -5.51 -15.85
C LEU A 115 9.69 -4.99 -17.27
N ASP A 116 10.27 -5.80 -18.15
CA ASP A 116 10.51 -5.47 -19.56
C ASP A 116 9.24 -4.93 -20.23
N GLY A 117 9.10 -3.61 -20.40
CA GLY A 117 8.21 -3.15 -21.41
C GLY A 117 7.19 -2.06 -21.18
N GLU A 118 7.13 -1.37 -20.05
CA GLU A 118 6.26 -0.19 -19.98
C GLU A 118 7.07 1.11 -19.91
N PRO A 119 7.31 1.79 -21.07
CA PRO A 119 8.03 3.05 -21.05
C PRO A 119 7.23 4.11 -20.30
N LEU A 120 7.88 4.80 -19.37
CA LEU A 120 7.30 5.93 -18.66
C LEU A 120 6.98 7.06 -19.67
N ARG A 121 5.70 7.25 -19.95
CA ARG A 121 5.23 8.28 -20.89
C ARG A 121 5.23 9.65 -20.21
N LYS A 122 5.48 10.72 -20.94
CA LYS A 122 5.42 12.12 -20.43
C LYS A 122 4.09 12.42 -19.73
N ARG A 123 2.97 11.84 -20.21
CA ARG A 123 1.64 11.99 -19.60
C ARG A 123 1.58 11.46 -18.17
N PHE A 124 2.36 10.42 -17.83
CA PHE A 124 2.45 9.91 -16.46
C PHE A 124 3.01 10.98 -15.51
N PHE A 125 4.11 11.63 -15.89
CA PHE A 125 4.72 12.68 -15.04
C PHE A 125 3.80 13.88 -14.84
N VAL A 126 3.09 14.30 -15.90
CA VAL A 126 2.11 15.41 -15.81
C VAL A 126 0.94 15.04 -14.88
N GLY A 127 0.36 13.85 -15.06
CA GLY A 127 -0.73 13.37 -14.19
C GLY A 127 -0.28 13.19 -12.75
N PHE A 128 0.91 12.66 -12.52
CA PHE A 128 1.50 12.52 -11.19
C PHE A 128 1.73 13.88 -10.53
N ALA A 129 2.33 14.84 -11.23
CA ALA A 129 2.54 16.19 -10.71
C ALA A 129 1.22 16.88 -10.34
N ALA A 130 0.19 16.75 -11.19
CA ALA A 130 -1.13 17.30 -10.91
C ALA A 130 -1.79 16.65 -9.68
N ALA A 131 -1.72 15.32 -9.56
CA ALA A 131 -2.24 14.59 -8.41
C ALA A 131 -1.50 14.98 -7.12
N LEU A 132 -0.18 15.03 -7.16
CA LEU A 132 0.66 15.41 -6.02
C LEU A 132 0.36 16.84 -5.55
N THR A 133 0.21 17.78 -6.49
CA THR A 133 -0.19 19.15 -6.18
C THR A 133 -1.57 19.19 -5.48
N GLY A 134 -2.54 18.44 -5.97
CA GLY A 134 -3.86 18.34 -5.34
C GLY A 134 -3.79 17.80 -3.92
N ILE A 135 -3.01 16.75 -3.69
CA ILE A 135 -2.82 16.13 -2.36
C ILE A 135 -2.14 17.11 -1.40
N ILE A 136 -1.08 17.81 -1.85
CA ILE A 136 -0.39 18.84 -1.05
C ILE A 136 -1.37 19.96 -0.67
N LEU A 137 -2.17 20.47 -1.61
CA LEU A 137 -3.16 21.50 -1.35
C LEU A 137 -4.21 21.06 -0.31
N ILE A 138 -4.67 19.81 -0.38
CA ILE A 138 -5.59 19.23 0.62
C ILE A 138 -4.90 19.12 1.98
N GLY A 139 -3.66 18.65 2.02
CA GLY A 139 -2.89 18.51 3.26
C GLY A 139 -2.59 19.85 3.94
N LEU A 140 -2.44 20.90 3.16
CA LEU A 140 -2.23 22.26 3.68
C LEU A 140 -3.50 22.88 4.29
N ASN A 141 -4.70 22.51 3.85
CA ASN A 141 -6.05 22.89 4.36
C ASN A 141 -6.13 24.30 4.99
N GLY A 142 -5.55 25.31 4.32
CA GLY A 142 -5.54 26.69 4.77
C GLY A 142 -4.65 27.02 5.98
N ASN A 143 -4.06 26.05 6.64
CA ASN A 143 -3.08 26.20 7.70
C ASN A 143 -1.73 25.66 7.19
N PHE A 144 -0.78 26.55 6.92
CA PHE A 144 0.58 26.23 6.45
C PHE A 144 1.45 25.55 7.53
N VAL A 145 0.89 24.62 8.30
CA VAL A 145 1.63 23.87 9.33
C VAL A 145 1.96 22.50 8.80
N LEU A 146 2.82 22.42 7.78
CA LEU A 146 3.64 21.25 7.55
C LEU A 146 4.64 21.15 8.71
N LYS A 147 4.28 20.49 9.79
CA LYS A 147 5.25 20.09 10.80
C LYS A 147 6.06 18.94 10.21
N LEU A 148 7.12 19.27 9.49
CA LEU A 148 8.09 18.30 9.01
C LEU A 148 8.73 17.62 10.24
N ASN A 149 8.60 16.30 10.29
CA ASN A 149 9.35 15.48 11.23
C ASN A 149 10.26 14.56 10.43
N PRO A 150 11.58 14.83 10.34
CA PRO A 150 12.48 14.08 9.47
C PRO A 150 12.41 12.56 9.67
N VAL A 151 12.24 12.10 10.92
CA VAL A 151 12.13 10.66 11.22
C VAL A 151 10.83 10.09 10.65
N GLY A 152 9.69 10.70 10.93
CA GLY A 152 8.39 10.27 10.42
C GLY A 152 8.32 10.31 8.88
N ASP A 153 8.86 11.37 8.28
CA ASP A 153 8.83 11.59 6.84
C ASP A 153 9.75 10.60 6.10
N ILE A 154 10.92 10.27 6.64
CA ILE A 154 11.81 9.22 6.10
C ILE A 154 11.14 7.85 6.20
N LEU A 155 10.54 7.51 7.34
CA LEU A 155 9.85 6.23 7.52
C LEU A 155 8.66 6.09 6.55
N ALA A 156 7.87 7.14 6.36
CA ALA A 156 6.79 7.16 5.39
C ALA A 156 7.29 7.00 3.94
N THR A 157 8.42 7.64 3.61
CA THR A 157 9.07 7.49 2.29
C THR A 157 9.57 6.06 2.08
N LEU A 158 10.20 5.46 3.07
CA LEU A 158 10.62 4.06 3.02
C LEU A 158 9.41 3.12 2.88
N ALA A 159 8.30 3.39 3.57
CA ALA A 159 7.06 2.64 3.38
C ALA A 159 6.57 2.72 1.92
N ALA A 160 6.58 3.90 1.29
CA ALA A 160 6.20 4.07 -0.11
C ALA A 160 7.10 3.27 -1.07
N VAL A 161 8.41 3.21 -0.82
CA VAL A 161 9.37 2.39 -1.59
C VAL A 161 9.08 0.90 -1.41
N VAL A 162 8.89 0.45 -0.17
CA VAL A 162 8.56 -0.96 0.14
C VAL A 162 7.23 -1.36 -0.51
N TRP A 163 6.22 -0.49 -0.52
CA TRP A 163 4.98 -0.71 -1.25
C TRP A 163 5.20 -0.89 -2.76
N ALA A 164 6.09 -0.12 -3.35
CA ALA A 164 6.43 -0.25 -4.77
C ALA A 164 7.11 -1.58 -5.08
N ILE A 165 7.99 -2.07 -4.19
CA ILE A 165 8.59 -3.41 -4.29
C ILE A 165 7.50 -4.48 -4.20
N TYR A 166 6.64 -4.41 -3.19
CA TYR A 166 5.49 -5.30 -3.03
C TYR A 166 4.61 -5.35 -4.29
N SER A 167 4.25 -4.20 -4.84
CA SER A 167 3.43 -4.08 -6.05
C SER A 167 4.09 -4.78 -7.25
N SER A 168 5.41 -4.65 -7.39
CA SER A 168 6.19 -5.31 -8.44
C SER A 168 6.24 -6.82 -8.26
N LEU A 169 6.39 -7.30 -7.01
CA LEU A 169 6.35 -8.73 -6.68
C LEU A 169 4.97 -9.32 -6.94
N THR A 170 3.91 -8.64 -6.54
CA THR A 170 2.51 -9.05 -6.75
C THR A 170 2.18 -9.16 -8.23
N LYS A 171 2.69 -8.24 -9.07
CA LYS A 171 2.54 -8.34 -10.53
C LYS A 171 3.20 -9.60 -11.08
N ARG A 172 4.38 -9.97 -10.59
CA ARG A 172 5.06 -11.23 -10.98
C ARG A 172 4.28 -12.46 -10.50
N ILE A 173 3.75 -12.44 -9.28
CA ILE A 173 2.94 -13.53 -8.72
C ILE A 173 1.66 -13.71 -9.55
N SER A 174 1.00 -12.63 -9.96
CA SER A 174 -0.20 -12.69 -10.80
C SER A 174 0.02 -13.39 -12.14
N ALA A 175 1.24 -13.37 -12.68
CA ALA A 175 1.59 -14.07 -13.91
C ALA A 175 1.56 -15.61 -13.77
N TYR A 176 1.58 -16.14 -12.54
CA TYR A 176 1.45 -17.59 -12.31
C TYR A 176 0.01 -18.11 -12.37
N GLY A 177 -1.00 -17.21 -12.47
CA GLY A 177 -2.40 -17.59 -12.62
C GLY A 177 -3.06 -18.14 -11.34
N TYR A 178 -2.49 -17.92 -10.17
CA TYR A 178 -3.14 -18.27 -8.91
C TYR A 178 -4.40 -17.42 -8.68
N PRO A 179 -5.47 -17.99 -8.10
CA PRO A 179 -6.62 -17.21 -7.68
C PRO A 179 -6.21 -16.09 -6.71
N THR A 180 -6.69 -14.87 -6.96
CA THR A 180 -6.30 -13.67 -6.18
C THR A 180 -6.49 -13.87 -4.67
N ILE A 181 -7.55 -14.56 -4.26
CA ILE A 181 -7.84 -14.84 -2.85
C ILE A 181 -6.79 -15.73 -2.16
N LEU A 182 -6.00 -16.49 -2.93
CA LEU A 182 -4.89 -17.30 -2.38
C LEU A 182 -3.57 -16.55 -2.35
N THR A 183 -3.51 -15.39 -3.02
CA THR A 183 -2.29 -14.57 -3.11
C THR A 183 -2.34 -13.35 -2.18
N THR A 184 -3.46 -13.14 -1.51
CA THR A 184 -3.68 -12.09 -0.51
C THR A 184 -3.40 -12.60 0.88
#